data_0b41227cae6ce1aba080ccc0665a6b28
#
_entry.id   0b41227cae6ce1aba080ccc0665a6b28
#
_cell.length_a   1.000
_cell.length_b   1.000
_cell.length_c   1.000
_cell.angle_alpha   90.00
_cell.angle_beta   90.00
_cell.angle_gamma   90.00
#
_symmetry.space_group_name_H-M   'P 1'
#
loop_
_entity.id
_entity.type
_entity.pdbx_description
1 polymer ?
#
loop_
_entity_poly.entity_id
_entity_poly.type
_entity_poly.pdbx_seq_one_letter_code
_entity_poly.pdbx_strand_id
1 'polypeptide(L)'
;NNWLSFPSEFIGYSTILIISLLFIFSHFSTKFLNIKEIKLTSNKVKNNYCIVFISDVHLGSNSQSHLRRIIAKIHKINPDIVLIGGDLIDSSSFQPSQLDILRELSAKIYFVTGNHEYYLKNSRELLYELKEHEMEILDNENIDFKELNIIGISDNTLRDKKIVFINNLIENEKFNICMVHQPSIWDDVSENIDVMLSGHTHKGQIFPFNFLVKLKFKYIYGEYQLNNGTLFVSSGAGTWGPRMRLGSFNEILKINLSTQ
;
A
#
# COMPACT_ATOMS: atom_id res chain seq x y z
N ASN A 1 -1.36 44.62 30.16
CA ASN A 1 -1.27 43.45 29.28
C ASN A 1 -0.61 43.85 27.99
N ASN A 2 0.74 43.89 27.98
CA ASN A 2 1.50 44.09 26.73
C ASN A 2 1.56 42.74 25.99
N TRP A 3 0.56 42.48 25.16
CA TRP A 3 0.68 41.48 24.13
C TRP A 3 1.70 41.99 23.11
N LEU A 4 2.74 41.23 22.83
CA LEU A 4 3.75 41.54 21.80
C LEU A 4 3.02 41.75 20.48
N SER A 5 2.76 43.01 20.10
CA SER A 5 2.21 43.35 18.79
C SER A 5 3.36 43.40 17.78
N PHE A 6 3.53 42.29 17.05
CA PHE A 6 4.48 42.29 15.92
C PHE A 6 3.90 43.15 14.77
N PRO A 7 4.76 43.91 14.06
CA PRO A 7 4.31 44.61 12.85
C PRO A 7 3.66 43.63 11.86
N SER A 8 2.58 44.07 11.21
CA SER A 8 1.83 43.23 10.24
C SER A 8 2.70 42.66 9.13
N GLU A 9 3.68 43.45 8.67
CA GLU A 9 4.65 43.04 7.67
C GLU A 9 5.55 41.89 8.15
N PHE A 10 5.99 41.94 9.42
CA PHE A 10 6.78 40.85 10.01
C PHE A 10 5.97 39.55 10.09
N ILE A 11 4.70 39.64 10.49
CA ILE A 11 3.81 38.46 10.50
C ILE A 11 3.64 37.92 9.09
N GLY A 12 3.43 38.81 8.09
CA GLY A 12 3.28 38.41 6.69
C GLY A 12 4.51 37.69 6.16
N TYR A 13 5.71 38.26 6.30
CA TYR A 13 6.94 37.62 5.84
C TYR A 13 7.25 36.32 6.57
N SER A 14 7.04 36.26 7.88
CA SER A 14 7.21 35.04 8.67
C SER A 14 6.27 33.93 8.23
N THR A 15 5.01 34.26 7.95
CA THR A 15 4.02 33.29 7.45
C THR A 15 4.43 32.74 6.09
N ILE A 16 4.84 33.59 5.14
CA ILE A 16 5.31 33.16 3.83
C ILE A 16 6.53 32.24 3.96
N LEU A 17 7.49 32.61 4.82
CA LEU A 17 8.70 31.81 5.06
C LEU A 17 8.33 30.42 5.60
N ILE A 18 7.47 30.34 6.62
CA ILE A 18 7.03 29.07 7.22
C ILE A 18 6.34 28.20 6.17
N ILE A 19 5.40 28.76 5.40
CA ILE A 19 4.70 28.01 4.35
C ILE A 19 5.68 27.48 3.31
N SER A 20 6.65 28.31 2.89
CA SER A 20 7.68 27.91 1.93
C SER A 20 8.56 26.78 2.47
N LEU A 21 8.98 26.85 3.73
CA LEU A 21 9.76 25.80 4.38
C LEU A 21 8.96 24.49 4.50
N LEU A 22 7.67 24.56 4.86
CA LEU A 22 6.80 23.40 4.93
C LEU A 22 6.60 22.77 3.55
N PHE A 23 6.45 23.58 2.50
CA PHE A 23 6.36 23.10 1.12
C PHE A 23 7.63 22.36 0.70
N ILE A 24 8.80 22.98 0.92
CA ILE A 24 10.10 22.37 0.61
C ILE A 24 10.27 21.07 1.39
N PHE A 25 10.04 21.07 2.69
CA PHE A 25 10.12 19.88 3.53
C PHE A 25 9.18 18.77 3.05
N SER A 26 7.93 19.11 2.75
CA SER A 26 6.92 18.17 2.27
C SER A 26 7.32 17.53 0.93
N HIS A 27 7.92 18.30 0.02
CA HIS A 27 8.45 17.77 -1.23
C HIS A 27 9.63 16.81 -0.99
N PHE A 28 10.59 17.20 -0.14
CA PHE A 28 11.74 16.34 0.18
C PHE A 28 11.33 15.07 0.94
N SER A 29 10.28 15.13 1.76
CA SER A 29 9.75 13.98 2.50
C SER A 29 9.34 12.81 1.60
N THR A 30 8.97 13.07 0.35
CA THR A 30 8.63 12.01 -0.62
C THR A 30 9.83 11.15 -1.04
N LYS A 31 11.06 11.62 -0.79
CA LYS A 31 12.28 10.87 -1.08
C LYS A 31 12.61 9.83 0.00
N PHE A 32 12.05 9.99 1.20
CA PHE A 32 12.21 9.02 2.26
C PHE A 32 11.24 7.86 2.04
N LEU A 33 11.79 6.66 2.04
CA LEU A 33 11.06 5.41 1.92
C LEU A 33 11.43 4.56 3.14
N ASN A 34 10.52 4.48 4.10
CA ASN A 34 10.73 3.76 5.34
C ASN A 34 10.45 2.27 5.16
N ILE A 35 11.18 1.42 5.88
CA ILE A 35 10.84 0.01 6.02
C ILE A 35 10.22 -0.14 7.41
N LYS A 36 8.94 -0.51 7.45
CA LYS A 36 8.24 -0.82 8.70
C LYS A 36 8.26 -2.33 8.90
N GLU A 37 8.97 -2.76 9.94
CA GLU A 37 9.02 -4.18 10.29
C GLU A 37 7.82 -4.58 11.14
N ILE A 38 7.21 -5.71 10.77
CA ILE A 38 6.09 -6.35 11.43
C ILE A 38 6.52 -7.77 11.77
N LYS A 39 6.24 -8.21 12.98
CA LYS A 39 6.51 -9.58 13.43
C LYS A 39 5.19 -10.26 13.74
N LEU A 40 4.96 -11.39 13.09
CA LEU A 40 3.79 -12.23 13.30
C LEU A 40 4.22 -13.64 13.65
N THR A 41 3.42 -14.31 14.46
CA THR A 41 3.60 -15.71 14.78
C THR A 41 2.31 -16.49 14.55
N SER A 42 2.41 -17.72 14.07
CA SER A 42 1.24 -18.58 13.87
C SER A 42 1.62 -20.05 13.96
N ASN A 43 0.73 -20.84 14.53
CA ASN A 43 0.84 -22.30 14.53
C ASN A 43 0.46 -22.94 13.17
N LYS A 44 -0.12 -22.17 12.25
CA LYS A 44 -0.45 -22.62 10.90
C LYS A 44 0.76 -22.70 9.97
N VAL A 45 1.90 -22.17 10.38
CA VAL A 45 3.15 -22.20 9.58
C VAL A 45 4.23 -22.98 10.30
N LYS A 46 5.01 -23.75 9.55
CA LYS A 46 6.14 -24.54 10.05
C LYS A 46 7.50 -23.92 9.71
N ASN A 47 7.48 -23.00 8.74
CA ASN A 47 8.66 -22.30 8.25
C ASN A 47 8.55 -20.79 8.53
N ASN A 48 9.68 -20.12 8.56
CA ASN A 48 9.74 -18.66 8.63
C ASN A 48 9.60 -18.07 7.23
N TYR A 49 8.85 -16.96 7.12
CA TYR A 49 8.66 -16.24 5.88
C TYR A 49 8.99 -14.76 6.06
N CYS A 50 9.71 -14.22 5.09
CA CYS A 50 9.91 -12.78 4.92
C CYS A 50 9.02 -12.31 3.77
N ILE A 51 7.99 -11.56 4.09
CA ILE A 51 6.99 -11.06 3.13
C ILE A 51 7.17 -9.55 3.04
N VAL A 52 7.21 -9.03 1.81
CA VAL A 52 7.15 -7.58 1.58
C VAL A 52 5.82 -7.20 1.02
N PHE A 53 5.19 -6.18 1.60
CA PHE A 53 3.99 -5.56 1.05
C PHE A 53 4.26 -4.11 0.69
N ILE A 54 3.85 -3.72 -0.52
CA ILE A 54 3.81 -2.34 -1.01
C ILE A 54 2.44 -2.05 -1.61
N SER A 55 2.03 -0.81 -1.59
CA SER A 55 0.82 -0.31 -2.28
C SER A 55 1.03 1.11 -2.75
N ASP A 56 0.13 1.62 -3.58
CA ASP A 56 0.07 3.04 -3.93
C ASP A 56 1.40 3.58 -4.48
N VAL A 57 1.99 2.88 -5.42
CA VAL A 57 3.24 3.31 -6.08
C VAL A 57 2.98 4.45 -7.04
N HIS A 58 1.81 4.46 -7.72
CA HIS A 58 1.34 5.48 -8.64
C HIS A 58 2.34 5.82 -9.73
N LEU A 59 2.75 4.80 -10.51
CA LEU A 59 3.57 5.01 -11.70
C LEU A 59 2.81 5.83 -12.74
N GLY A 60 3.49 6.82 -13.28
CA GLY A 60 2.90 7.88 -14.08
C GLY A 60 2.94 9.20 -13.33
N SER A 61 2.30 9.31 -12.17
CA SER A 61 2.49 10.42 -11.23
C SER A 61 3.86 10.38 -10.59
N ASN A 62 4.32 9.18 -10.16
CA ASN A 62 5.69 8.96 -9.73
C ASN A 62 6.56 8.40 -10.87
N SER A 63 7.84 8.73 -10.84
CA SER A 63 8.78 8.36 -11.89
C SER A 63 9.28 6.91 -11.77
N GLN A 64 9.78 6.36 -12.87
CA GLN A 64 10.49 5.08 -12.86
C GLN A 64 11.67 5.06 -11.88
N SER A 65 12.36 6.19 -11.69
CA SER A 65 13.44 6.28 -10.70
C SER A 65 12.95 6.11 -9.26
N HIS A 66 11.67 6.42 -8.98
CA HIS A 66 11.06 6.13 -7.70
C HIS A 66 10.83 4.61 -7.54
N LEU A 67 10.28 3.95 -8.55
CA LEU A 67 10.14 2.50 -8.55
C LEU A 67 11.51 1.80 -8.36
N ARG A 68 12.55 2.24 -9.08
CA ARG A 68 13.91 1.70 -8.90
C ARG A 68 14.39 1.77 -7.46
N ARG A 69 14.08 2.84 -6.73
CA ARG A 69 14.42 2.96 -5.29
C ARG A 69 13.65 1.98 -4.42
N ILE A 70 12.36 1.75 -4.74
CA ILE A 70 11.53 0.75 -4.04
C ILE A 70 12.14 -0.64 -4.26
N ILE A 71 12.37 -1.02 -5.52
CA ILE A 71 12.91 -2.33 -5.88
C ILE A 71 14.31 -2.56 -5.29
N ALA A 72 15.18 -1.57 -5.32
CA ALA A 72 16.50 -1.67 -4.69
C ALA A 72 16.44 -1.92 -3.17
N LYS A 73 15.40 -1.39 -2.48
CA LYS A 73 15.18 -1.69 -1.07
C LYS A 73 14.61 -3.10 -0.86
N ILE A 74 13.64 -3.51 -1.70
CA ILE A 74 13.07 -4.87 -1.66
C ILE A 74 14.15 -5.91 -1.93
N HIS A 75 15.00 -5.67 -2.93
CA HIS A 75 16.14 -6.55 -3.24
C HIS A 75 17.09 -6.73 -2.04
N LYS A 76 17.36 -5.66 -1.28
CA LYS A 76 18.18 -5.74 -0.05
C LYS A 76 17.49 -6.49 1.09
N ILE A 77 16.16 -6.47 1.16
CA ILE A 77 15.38 -7.27 2.12
C ILE A 77 15.46 -8.75 1.76
N ASN A 78 15.53 -9.07 0.46
CA ASN A 78 15.53 -10.42 -0.10
C ASN A 78 14.35 -11.26 0.42
N PRO A 79 13.10 -10.84 0.16
CA PRO A 79 11.91 -11.53 0.69
C PRO A 79 11.64 -12.85 -0.05
N ASP A 80 10.84 -13.72 0.57
CA ASP A 80 10.29 -14.91 -0.07
C ASP A 80 9.24 -14.56 -1.12
N ILE A 81 8.38 -13.57 -0.82
CA ILE A 81 7.33 -13.06 -1.71
C ILE A 81 7.18 -11.55 -1.60
N VAL A 82 6.69 -10.94 -2.66
CA VAL A 82 6.30 -9.53 -2.74
C VAL A 82 4.83 -9.43 -3.06
N LEU A 83 4.09 -8.68 -2.24
CA LEU A 83 2.67 -8.43 -2.38
C LEU A 83 2.46 -6.97 -2.76
N ILE A 84 1.74 -6.71 -3.85
CA ILE A 84 1.43 -5.35 -4.34
C ILE A 84 -0.06 -5.11 -4.18
N GLY A 85 -0.41 -4.24 -3.25
CA GLY A 85 -1.77 -3.99 -2.77
C GLY A 85 -2.56 -2.92 -3.54
N GLY A 86 -2.37 -2.81 -4.85
CA GLY A 86 -3.13 -1.89 -5.71
C GLY A 86 -2.49 -0.52 -5.90
N ASP A 87 -3.07 0.25 -6.83
CA ASP A 87 -2.62 1.58 -7.23
C ASP A 87 -1.13 1.61 -7.61
N LEU A 88 -0.73 0.60 -8.40
CA LEU A 88 0.61 0.52 -8.96
C LEU A 88 0.80 1.57 -10.06
N ILE A 89 -0.26 1.80 -10.87
CA ILE A 89 -0.26 2.67 -12.03
C ILE A 89 -1.44 3.64 -11.97
N ASP A 90 -1.18 4.92 -12.25
CA ASP A 90 -2.22 5.95 -12.20
C ASP A 90 -2.25 6.92 -13.39
N SER A 91 -1.48 6.68 -14.44
CA SER A 91 -1.41 7.58 -15.58
C SER A 91 -1.29 6.84 -16.90
N SER A 92 -1.98 7.37 -17.92
CA SER A 92 -1.83 6.90 -19.32
C SER A 92 -0.45 7.16 -19.93
N SER A 93 0.41 7.93 -19.27
CA SER A 93 1.82 8.10 -19.66
C SER A 93 2.72 6.95 -19.22
N PHE A 94 2.19 6.01 -18.44
CA PHE A 94 2.89 4.79 -18.07
C PHE A 94 3.26 3.98 -19.30
N GLN A 95 4.45 3.38 -19.26
CA GLN A 95 4.93 2.45 -20.28
C GLN A 95 5.20 1.11 -19.58
N PRO A 96 4.70 -0.04 -20.11
CA PRO A 96 4.89 -1.35 -19.48
C PRO A 96 6.36 -1.69 -19.21
N SER A 97 7.28 -1.29 -20.08
CA SER A 97 8.73 -1.46 -19.90
C SER A 97 9.29 -0.83 -18.60
N GLN A 98 8.55 0.07 -17.96
CA GLN A 98 8.94 0.63 -16.65
C GLN A 98 8.90 -0.44 -15.55
N LEU A 99 8.15 -1.54 -15.75
CA LEU A 99 8.07 -2.66 -14.82
C LEU A 99 9.15 -3.73 -15.04
N ASP A 100 9.95 -3.65 -16.12
CA ASP A 100 11.03 -4.62 -16.36
C ASP A 100 12.00 -4.73 -15.18
N ILE A 101 12.12 -3.68 -14.37
CA ILE A 101 12.89 -3.66 -13.14
C ILE A 101 12.41 -4.69 -12.09
N LEU A 102 11.16 -5.15 -12.17
CA LEU A 102 10.62 -6.19 -11.27
C LEU A 102 11.35 -7.52 -11.45
N ARG A 103 11.90 -7.79 -12.64
CA ARG A 103 12.71 -8.98 -12.94
C ARG A 103 14.01 -9.06 -12.14
N GLU A 104 14.44 -7.97 -11.50
CA GLU A 104 15.59 -7.98 -10.58
C GLU A 104 15.28 -8.67 -9.26
N LEU A 105 14.00 -8.92 -8.96
CA LEU A 105 13.57 -9.61 -7.74
C LEU A 105 13.49 -11.12 -7.99
N SER A 106 14.12 -11.90 -7.12
CA SER A 106 14.03 -13.38 -7.16
C SER A 106 12.71 -13.88 -6.56
N ALA A 107 12.02 -13.03 -5.79
CA ALA A 107 10.78 -13.36 -5.12
C ALA A 107 9.61 -13.41 -6.12
N LYS A 108 8.64 -14.29 -5.88
CA LYS A 108 7.36 -14.24 -6.58
C LYS A 108 6.61 -12.97 -6.23
N ILE A 109 5.94 -12.38 -7.21
CA ILE A 109 5.21 -11.13 -7.07
C ILE A 109 3.73 -11.39 -7.31
N TYR A 110 2.90 -11.04 -6.33
CA TYR A 110 1.44 -11.10 -6.42
C TYR A 110 0.87 -9.69 -6.35
N PHE A 111 -0.08 -9.39 -7.22
CA PHE A 111 -0.67 -8.07 -7.37
C PHE A 111 -2.19 -8.13 -7.32
N VAL A 112 -2.81 -7.21 -6.60
CA VAL A 112 -4.23 -6.90 -6.69
C VAL A 112 -4.41 -5.49 -7.22
N THR A 113 -5.48 -5.26 -7.97
CA THR A 113 -5.79 -3.92 -8.48
C THR A 113 -6.27 -2.98 -7.37
N GLY A 114 -5.91 -1.72 -7.48
CA GLY A 114 -6.56 -0.62 -6.79
C GLY A 114 -7.56 0.11 -7.69
N ASN A 115 -8.09 1.24 -7.24
CA ASN A 115 -9.05 2.00 -8.02
C ASN A 115 -8.41 2.75 -9.19
N HIS A 116 -7.13 3.12 -9.10
CA HIS A 116 -6.44 3.88 -10.13
C HIS A 116 -6.23 3.08 -11.42
N GLU A 117 -6.01 1.77 -11.35
CA GLU A 117 -5.93 0.93 -12.53
C GLU A 117 -7.21 1.03 -13.37
N TYR A 118 -8.39 1.17 -12.74
CA TYR A 118 -9.69 1.26 -13.43
C TYR A 118 -10.06 2.67 -13.90
N TYR A 119 -9.37 3.70 -13.46
CA TYR A 119 -9.58 5.07 -13.97
C TYR A 119 -8.93 5.28 -15.33
N LEU A 120 -8.04 4.37 -15.76
CA LEU A 120 -7.39 4.44 -17.05
C LEU A 120 -8.34 3.98 -18.17
N LYS A 121 -8.33 4.69 -19.31
CA LYS A 121 -9.21 4.39 -20.45
C LYS A 121 -8.97 3.00 -21.05
N ASN A 122 -7.73 2.50 -20.98
CA ASN A 122 -7.27 1.22 -21.49
C ASN A 122 -6.95 0.22 -20.36
N SER A 123 -7.72 0.26 -19.28
CA SER A 123 -7.46 -0.57 -18.08
C SER A 123 -7.39 -2.07 -18.38
N ARG A 124 -8.21 -2.58 -19.30
CA ARG A 124 -8.21 -4.02 -19.68
C ARG A 124 -6.95 -4.43 -20.39
N GLU A 125 -6.54 -3.65 -21.41
CA GLU A 125 -5.29 -3.88 -22.14
C GLU A 125 -4.09 -3.80 -21.20
N LEU A 126 -4.08 -2.80 -20.33
CA LEU A 126 -3.05 -2.63 -19.32
C LEU A 126 -2.92 -3.86 -18.41
N LEU A 127 -4.04 -4.33 -17.83
CA LEU A 127 -4.02 -5.51 -16.95
C LEU A 127 -3.57 -6.78 -17.70
N TYR A 128 -3.88 -6.88 -18.98
CA TYR A 128 -3.38 -7.97 -19.82
C TYR A 128 -1.85 -7.88 -19.99
N GLU A 129 -1.32 -6.70 -20.32
CA GLU A 129 0.11 -6.45 -20.48
C GLU A 129 0.88 -6.69 -19.16
N LEU A 130 0.30 -6.35 -18.01
CA LEU A 130 0.94 -6.56 -16.72
C LEU A 130 1.23 -8.05 -16.42
N LYS A 131 0.44 -8.98 -16.94
CA LYS A 131 0.67 -10.42 -16.79
C LYS A 131 1.98 -10.89 -17.40
N GLU A 132 2.54 -10.13 -18.35
CA GLU A 132 3.82 -10.46 -19.00
C GLU A 132 5.06 -10.07 -18.17
N HIS A 133 4.86 -9.30 -17.05
CA HIS A 133 5.94 -8.75 -16.24
C HIS A 133 6.26 -9.57 -14.97
N GLU A 134 6.19 -10.91 -15.03
CA GLU A 134 6.52 -11.84 -13.94
C GLU A 134 5.74 -11.55 -12.64
N MET A 135 4.53 -11.03 -12.81
CA MET A 135 3.64 -10.65 -11.74
C MET A 135 2.31 -11.40 -11.89
N GLU A 136 1.93 -12.15 -10.89
CA GLU A 136 0.63 -12.83 -10.84
C GLU A 136 -0.44 -11.85 -10.35
N ILE A 137 -1.44 -11.56 -11.20
CA ILE A 137 -2.56 -10.68 -10.86
C ILE A 137 -3.65 -11.54 -10.27
N LEU A 138 -4.00 -11.30 -9.01
CA LEU A 138 -5.09 -11.98 -8.32
C LEU A 138 -6.38 -11.14 -8.46
N ASP A 139 -7.35 -11.68 -9.19
CA ASP A 139 -8.64 -11.03 -9.48
C ASP A 139 -9.80 -11.85 -8.89
N ASN A 140 -10.05 -11.68 -7.60
CA ASN A 140 -11.02 -12.43 -6.82
C ASN A 140 -10.71 -13.94 -6.75
N GLU A 141 -9.48 -14.26 -6.54
CA GLU A 141 -8.94 -15.62 -6.47
C GLU A 141 -7.86 -15.73 -5.40
N ASN A 142 -7.45 -16.93 -5.09
CA ASN A 142 -6.35 -17.22 -4.20
C ASN A 142 -5.28 -18.04 -4.89
N ILE A 143 -4.10 -17.99 -4.32
CA ILE A 143 -2.96 -18.82 -4.71
C ILE A 143 -2.21 -19.31 -3.49
N ASP A 144 -1.71 -20.51 -3.58
CA ASP A 144 -0.88 -21.11 -2.56
C ASP A 144 0.58 -20.74 -2.70
N PHE A 145 1.16 -20.28 -1.61
CA PHE A 145 2.60 -20.22 -1.46
C PHE A 145 3.01 -21.01 -0.23
N LYS A 146 3.31 -22.30 -0.44
CA LYS A 146 3.61 -23.26 0.65
C LYS A 146 2.46 -23.34 1.66
N GLU A 147 2.67 -22.88 2.91
CA GLU A 147 1.69 -22.88 3.99
C GLU A 147 0.82 -21.61 4.04
N LEU A 148 1.06 -20.68 3.10
CA LEU A 148 0.33 -19.44 2.99
C LEU A 148 -0.76 -19.57 1.92
N ASN A 149 -1.97 -19.15 2.24
CA ASN A 149 -3.04 -18.89 1.29
C ASN A 149 -3.12 -17.40 1.02
N ILE A 150 -2.75 -16.98 -0.18
CA ILE A 150 -2.72 -15.56 -0.59
C ILE A 150 -4.00 -15.29 -1.37
N ILE A 151 -4.90 -14.52 -0.79
CA ILE A 151 -6.18 -14.14 -1.36
C ILE A 151 -6.07 -12.73 -1.92
N GLY A 152 -6.41 -12.55 -3.20
CA GLY A 152 -6.42 -11.26 -3.86
C GLY A 152 -7.81 -10.86 -4.32
N ILE A 153 -8.26 -9.67 -3.91
CA ILE A 153 -9.58 -9.15 -4.26
C ILE A 153 -9.44 -7.87 -5.07
N SER A 154 -10.02 -7.91 -6.27
CA SER A 154 -10.05 -6.78 -7.20
C SER A 154 -10.82 -5.59 -6.63
N ASP A 155 -10.29 -4.37 -6.79
CA ASP A 155 -10.98 -3.19 -6.30
C ASP A 155 -12.27 -2.87 -7.06
N ASN A 156 -12.40 -3.30 -8.31
CA ASN A 156 -13.61 -3.14 -9.13
C ASN A 156 -14.78 -4.05 -8.71
N THR A 157 -14.56 -4.95 -7.76
CA THR A 157 -15.59 -5.86 -7.26
C THR A 157 -16.49 -5.13 -6.26
N LEU A 158 -17.81 -5.31 -6.39
CA LEU A 158 -18.80 -4.75 -5.45
C LEU A 158 -18.56 -5.27 -4.03
N ARG A 159 -18.78 -4.42 -3.01
CA ARG A 159 -18.52 -4.72 -1.60
C ARG A 159 -19.07 -6.09 -1.16
N ASP A 160 -20.36 -6.34 -1.40
CA ASP A 160 -21.00 -7.58 -0.95
C ASP A 160 -20.37 -8.81 -1.63
N LYS A 161 -19.99 -8.68 -2.90
CA LYS A 161 -19.29 -9.74 -3.63
C LYS A 161 -17.87 -9.96 -3.10
N LYS A 162 -17.16 -8.90 -2.72
CA LYS A 162 -15.82 -9.02 -2.08
C LYS A 162 -15.91 -9.92 -0.85
N ILE A 163 -16.89 -9.69 0.01
CA ILE A 163 -17.11 -10.48 1.24
C ILE A 163 -17.37 -11.95 0.91
N VAL A 164 -18.24 -12.21 -0.08
CA VAL A 164 -18.54 -13.58 -0.52
C VAL A 164 -17.31 -14.28 -1.09
N PHE A 165 -16.52 -13.58 -1.95
CA PHE A 165 -15.30 -14.16 -2.50
C PHE A 165 -14.30 -14.48 -1.40
N ILE A 166 -14.04 -13.55 -0.48
CA ILE A 166 -13.10 -13.78 0.62
C ILE A 166 -13.51 -15.02 1.41
N ASN A 167 -14.77 -15.11 1.85
CA ASN A 167 -15.24 -16.24 2.65
C ASN A 167 -15.15 -17.58 1.92
N ASN A 168 -15.30 -17.59 0.60
CA ASN A 168 -15.18 -18.81 -0.22
C ASN A 168 -13.72 -19.22 -0.49
N LEU A 169 -12.77 -18.29 -0.37
CA LEU A 169 -11.34 -18.50 -0.67
C LEU A 169 -10.50 -18.79 0.58
N ILE A 170 -11.10 -18.74 1.77
CA ILE A 170 -10.44 -19.07 3.04
C ILE A 170 -10.06 -20.56 3.08
N GLU A 171 -8.85 -20.84 3.53
CA GLU A 171 -8.37 -22.19 3.83
C GLU A 171 -8.00 -22.30 5.31
N ASN A 172 -8.77 -23.04 6.07
CA ASN A 172 -8.64 -23.10 7.53
C ASN A 172 -7.28 -23.62 8.01
N GLU A 173 -6.70 -24.54 7.25
CA GLU A 173 -5.41 -25.18 7.59
C GLU A 173 -4.19 -24.33 7.20
N LYS A 174 -4.39 -23.24 6.46
CA LYS A 174 -3.33 -22.35 5.99
C LYS A 174 -3.39 -20.98 6.67
N PHE A 175 -2.27 -20.27 6.64
CA PHE A 175 -2.23 -18.87 7.06
C PHE A 175 -2.79 -17.99 5.93
N ASN A 176 -3.97 -17.40 6.18
CA ASN A 176 -4.71 -16.62 5.19
C ASN A 176 -4.24 -15.16 5.18
N ILE A 177 -3.60 -14.74 4.08
CA ILE A 177 -3.20 -13.36 3.81
C ILE A 177 -4.16 -12.80 2.75
N CYS A 178 -4.99 -11.84 3.12
CA CYS A 178 -5.94 -11.22 2.22
C CYS A 178 -5.44 -9.85 1.76
N MET A 179 -5.29 -9.65 0.46
CA MET A 179 -4.98 -8.37 -0.16
C MET A 179 -6.24 -7.72 -0.68
N VAL A 180 -6.60 -6.59 -0.10
CA VAL A 180 -7.71 -5.73 -0.54
C VAL A 180 -7.24 -4.30 -0.53
N HIS A 181 -7.27 -3.62 -1.66
CA HIS A 181 -6.73 -2.26 -1.75
C HIS A 181 -7.35 -1.31 -0.72
N GLN A 182 -8.69 -1.27 -0.62
CA GLN A 182 -9.40 -0.42 0.34
C GLN A 182 -9.73 -1.15 1.65
N PRO A 183 -9.40 -0.59 2.83
CA PRO A 183 -9.55 -1.27 4.11
C PRO A 183 -11.00 -1.38 4.61
N SER A 184 -11.96 -0.83 3.90
CA SER A 184 -13.34 -0.60 4.38
C SER A 184 -14.17 -1.85 4.65
N ILE A 185 -13.74 -3.03 4.17
CA ILE A 185 -14.47 -4.29 4.39
C ILE A 185 -14.00 -5.08 5.63
N TRP A 186 -13.00 -4.56 6.35
CA TRP A 186 -12.36 -5.27 7.46
C TRP A 186 -13.32 -5.75 8.53
N ASP A 187 -14.32 -4.92 8.89
CA ASP A 187 -15.32 -5.28 9.90
C ASP A 187 -16.14 -6.53 9.52
N ASP A 188 -16.28 -6.81 8.22
CA ASP A 188 -17.13 -7.91 7.73
C ASP A 188 -16.36 -9.23 7.55
N VAL A 189 -15.03 -9.21 7.51
CA VAL A 189 -14.21 -10.38 7.13
C VAL A 189 -13.16 -10.77 8.17
N SER A 190 -13.01 -10.00 9.23
CA SER A 190 -11.96 -10.15 10.25
C SER A 190 -11.97 -11.47 11.03
N GLU A 191 -13.07 -12.22 11.03
CA GLU A 191 -13.18 -13.48 11.78
C GLU A 191 -12.37 -14.62 11.14
N ASN A 192 -12.26 -14.61 9.82
CA ASN A 192 -11.76 -15.74 9.04
C ASN A 192 -10.38 -15.49 8.40
N ILE A 193 -9.82 -14.30 8.56
CA ILE A 193 -8.56 -13.90 7.96
C ILE A 193 -7.50 -13.75 9.05
N ASP A 194 -6.31 -14.34 8.86
CA ASP A 194 -5.20 -14.13 9.78
C ASP A 194 -4.62 -12.72 9.62
N VAL A 195 -4.39 -12.29 8.37
CA VAL A 195 -3.88 -10.94 8.05
C VAL A 195 -4.57 -10.37 6.82
N MET A 196 -5.05 -9.12 6.92
CA MET A 196 -5.46 -8.32 5.76
C MET A 196 -4.47 -7.18 5.53
N LEU A 197 -4.08 -6.98 4.27
CA LEU A 197 -3.14 -5.94 3.84
C LEU A 197 -3.85 -4.96 2.90
N SER A 198 -3.81 -3.68 3.24
CA SER A 198 -4.50 -2.61 2.50
C SER A 198 -3.63 -1.36 2.35
N GLY A 199 -3.98 -0.54 1.35
CA GLY A 199 -3.40 0.78 1.08
C GLY A 199 -4.46 1.87 1.00
N HIS A 200 -4.50 2.58 -0.14
CA HIS A 200 -5.52 3.55 -0.57
C HIS A 200 -5.55 4.88 0.18
N THR A 201 -5.40 4.88 1.47
CA THR A 201 -5.65 6.05 2.31
C THR A 201 -4.47 7.01 2.40
N HIS A 202 -3.26 6.56 2.00
CA HIS A 202 -1.99 7.29 2.11
C HIS A 202 -1.71 7.89 3.51
N LYS A 203 -2.41 7.44 4.57
CA LYS A 203 -2.41 8.10 5.89
C LYS A 203 -2.84 9.58 5.78
N GLY A 204 -3.64 9.93 4.76
CA GLY A 204 -4.05 11.29 4.43
C GLY A 204 -2.97 12.15 3.77
N GLN A 205 -1.81 11.56 3.44
CA GLN A 205 -0.66 12.11 2.70
C GLN A 205 -0.13 13.47 3.20
N ILE A 206 -0.98 14.53 3.25
CA ILE A 206 -0.59 15.91 3.60
C ILE A 206 -1.46 16.40 4.75
N PHE A 207 -0.84 16.72 5.90
CA PHE A 207 -1.53 17.41 6.99
C PHE A 207 -1.99 18.82 6.53
N PRO A 208 -3.23 19.25 6.86
CA PRO A 208 -4.22 18.62 7.73
C PRO A 208 -5.25 17.73 7.01
N PHE A 209 -5.06 17.37 5.75
CA PHE A 209 -6.01 16.57 4.96
C PHE A 209 -6.31 15.19 5.57
N ASN A 210 -5.39 14.66 6.38
CA ASN A 210 -5.59 13.44 7.14
C ASN A 210 -6.84 13.44 8.02
N PHE A 211 -7.31 14.61 8.49
CA PHE A 211 -8.56 14.71 9.24
C PHE A 211 -9.79 14.45 8.36
N LEU A 212 -9.77 14.92 7.11
CA LEU A 212 -10.85 14.65 6.16
C LEU A 212 -10.90 13.18 5.76
N VAL A 213 -9.73 12.55 5.58
CA VAL A 213 -9.64 11.11 5.29
C VAL A 213 -10.22 10.29 6.44
N LYS A 214 -9.99 10.68 7.70
CA LYS A 214 -10.57 10.05 8.90
C LYS A 214 -12.10 10.12 8.96
N LEU A 215 -12.71 11.12 8.37
CA LEU A 215 -14.18 11.22 8.31
C LEU A 215 -14.79 10.20 7.34
N LYS A 216 -14.02 9.79 6.32
CA LYS A 216 -14.49 8.84 5.30
C LYS A 216 -14.08 7.39 5.61
N PHE A 217 -12.88 7.18 6.13
CA PHE A 217 -12.32 5.85 6.38
C PHE A 217 -12.08 5.63 7.87
N LYS A 218 -12.64 4.55 8.40
CA LYS A 218 -12.42 4.10 9.79
C LYS A 218 -10.96 3.70 10.02
N TYR A 219 -10.37 3.03 9.04
CA TYR A 219 -9.01 2.49 9.08
C TYR A 219 -8.13 3.26 8.11
N ILE A 220 -7.20 4.08 8.61
CA ILE A 220 -6.41 4.96 7.74
C ILE A 220 -4.91 4.67 7.72
N TYR A 221 -4.36 4.03 8.75
CA TYR A 221 -2.93 3.73 8.83
C TYR A 221 -2.59 2.89 10.04
N GLY A 222 -1.71 1.92 9.85
CA GLY A 222 -1.15 1.13 10.93
C GLY A 222 -1.84 -0.20 11.13
N GLU A 223 -1.81 -0.69 12.36
CA GLU A 223 -2.31 -1.99 12.75
C GLU A 223 -3.64 -1.87 13.48
N TYR A 224 -4.58 -2.74 13.12
CA TYR A 224 -5.88 -2.86 13.76
C TYR A 224 -6.19 -4.34 13.97
N GLN A 225 -6.53 -4.70 15.19
CA GLN A 225 -6.94 -6.06 15.54
C GLN A 225 -8.45 -6.10 15.75
N LEU A 226 -9.10 -7.09 15.18
CA LEU A 226 -10.51 -7.35 15.35
C LEU A 226 -10.75 -8.87 15.21
N ASN A 227 -11.49 -9.44 16.14
CA ASN A 227 -11.67 -10.89 16.22
C ASN A 227 -10.31 -11.62 16.28
N ASN A 228 -10.08 -12.57 15.38
CA ASN A 228 -8.81 -13.32 15.31
C ASN A 228 -7.83 -12.75 14.28
N GLY A 229 -8.22 -11.73 13.54
CA GLY A 229 -7.43 -11.20 12.44
C GLY A 229 -6.74 -9.89 12.75
N THR A 230 -5.75 -9.58 11.94
CA THR A 230 -5.01 -8.31 11.98
C THR A 230 -5.04 -7.62 10.62
N LEU A 231 -5.50 -6.37 10.60
CA LEU A 231 -5.43 -5.50 9.43
C LEU A 231 -4.20 -4.61 9.51
N PHE A 232 -3.41 -4.55 8.45
CA PHE A 232 -2.39 -3.51 8.25
C PHE A 232 -2.79 -2.60 7.10
N VAL A 233 -2.89 -1.30 7.39
CA VAL A 233 -3.11 -0.26 6.39
C VAL A 233 -1.82 0.50 6.18
N SER A 234 -1.27 0.40 4.97
CA SER A 234 -0.05 1.10 4.57
C SER A 234 -0.31 2.56 4.25
N SER A 235 0.70 3.40 4.47
CA SER A 235 0.70 4.79 3.98
C SER A 235 1.07 4.89 2.50
N GLY A 236 1.35 3.77 1.83
CA GLY A 236 1.74 3.72 0.43
C GLY A 236 3.24 3.95 0.19
N ALA A 237 3.75 3.36 -0.88
CA ALA A 237 5.15 3.47 -1.29
C ALA A 237 5.41 4.68 -2.21
N GLY A 238 4.37 5.30 -2.76
CA GLY A 238 4.42 6.50 -3.60
C GLY A 238 3.53 7.62 -3.08
N THR A 239 3.21 8.56 -3.95
CA THR A 239 2.29 9.69 -3.68
C THR A 239 1.24 9.78 -4.76
N TRP A 240 0.04 10.13 -4.35
CA TRP A 240 -1.05 10.47 -5.27
C TRP A 240 -1.14 11.99 -5.47
N GLY A 241 -1.36 12.44 -6.71
CA GLY A 241 -1.47 13.84 -7.04
C GLY A 241 -0.16 14.61 -6.77
N PRO A 242 -0.15 15.63 -5.88
CA PRO A 242 1.07 16.40 -5.64
C PRO A 242 2.15 15.53 -4.96
N ARG A 243 3.39 15.63 -5.47
CA ARG A 243 4.54 14.94 -4.88
C ARG A 243 4.98 15.60 -3.58
N MET A 244 4.15 15.41 -2.56
CA MET A 244 4.31 16.01 -1.24
C MET A 244 3.85 15.04 -0.15
N ARG A 245 4.56 15.01 0.96
CA ARG A 245 4.13 14.33 2.18
C ARG A 245 4.42 15.19 3.40
N LEU A 246 3.38 15.46 4.19
CA LEU A 246 3.49 16.19 5.45
C LEU A 246 2.71 15.43 6.53
N GLY A 247 3.41 14.97 7.57
CA GLY A 247 2.81 14.11 8.60
C GLY A 247 2.67 12.64 8.21
N SER A 248 3.16 12.26 7.02
CA SER A 248 3.25 10.88 6.53
C SER A 248 4.55 10.66 5.78
N PHE A 249 4.91 9.40 5.51
CA PHE A 249 6.09 9.02 4.72
C PHE A 249 5.72 7.88 3.78
N ASN A 250 6.50 7.72 2.69
CA ASN A 250 6.43 6.51 1.89
C ASN A 250 6.97 5.33 2.71
N GLU A 251 6.33 4.17 2.57
CA GLU A 251 6.75 2.98 3.33
C GLU A 251 6.66 1.68 2.53
N ILE A 252 7.45 0.74 2.98
CA ILE A 252 7.41 -0.68 2.63
C ILE A 252 7.12 -1.42 3.94
N LEU A 253 6.13 -2.31 3.96
CA LEU A 253 5.92 -3.20 5.08
C LEU A 253 6.77 -4.46 4.86
N LYS A 254 7.63 -4.78 5.82
CA LYS A 254 8.39 -6.04 5.90
C LYS A 254 7.78 -6.88 7.00
N ILE A 255 7.13 -7.96 6.63
CA ILE A 255 6.44 -8.87 7.54
C ILE A 255 7.30 -10.11 7.73
N ASN A 256 7.74 -10.34 8.95
CA ASN A 256 8.42 -11.55 9.35
C ASN A 256 7.40 -12.44 10.05
N LEU A 257 6.95 -13.49 9.36
CA LEU A 257 6.03 -14.50 9.89
C LEU A 257 6.83 -15.73 10.30
N SER A 258 6.67 -16.14 11.55
CA SER A 258 7.35 -17.30 12.11
C SER A 258 6.39 -18.27 12.78
N THR A 259 6.81 -19.51 12.96
CA THR A 259 6.10 -20.48 13.79
C THR A 259 5.98 -19.96 15.22
N GLN A 260 4.89 -20.30 15.87
CA GLN A 260 4.64 -19.97 17.29
C GLN A 260 5.46 -20.90 18.18
#